data_35b87354fd3707131cf65bef8b80128e
#
_entry.id   35b87354fd3707131cf65bef8b80128e
#
_cell.length_a   1.000
_cell.length_b   1.000
_cell.length_c   1.000
_cell.angle_alpha   90.00
_cell.angle_beta   90.00
_cell.angle_gamma   90.00
#
_symmetry.space_group_name_H-M   'P 1'
#
loop_
_entity.id
_entity.type
_entity.pdbx_description
1 polymer ?
#
loop_
_entity_poly.entity_id
_entity_poly.type
_entity_poly.pdbx_seq_one_letter_code
_entity_poly.pdbx_strand_id
1 'polypeptide(L)'
;MTICAIKHEDYLLRRIRGEGDPLHAQATALRVAMREIGLRMVRQLDWRDFETLVDLIFARGGWQRSSVLGKDQADVDLILTQPTIGETAWVQIKSKTSQAELNDYLGRFRRDGSCHRFFFVCHSAAGALSLPTEPRLHLWTAEHLSDAAIEAGLFDWLTNRTR
;
A
#
# COMPACT_ATOMS: atom_id res chain seq x y z
N MET A 1 11.90 33.55 -45.73
CA MET A 1 12.27 32.63 -44.65
C MET A 1 11.42 33.02 -43.42
N THR A 2 10.38 32.27 -43.11
CA THR A 2 9.46 32.60 -42.00
C THR A 2 10.04 32.00 -40.73
N ILE A 3 10.54 32.83 -39.83
CA ILE A 3 10.98 32.43 -38.52
C ILE A 3 9.70 32.18 -37.69
N CYS A 4 9.30 30.92 -37.48
CA CYS A 4 8.22 30.61 -36.57
C CYS A 4 8.68 30.95 -35.15
N ALA A 5 7.94 31.82 -34.45
CA ALA A 5 8.12 32.05 -33.03
C ALA A 5 7.89 30.76 -32.27
N ILE A 6 8.87 30.32 -31.49
CA ILE A 6 8.77 29.09 -30.69
C ILE A 6 7.86 29.37 -29.49
N LYS A 7 6.66 28.81 -29.50
CA LYS A 7 5.69 28.90 -28.38
C LYS A 7 6.16 28.10 -27.17
N HIS A 8 7.12 28.28 -26.49
CA HIS A 8 7.62 27.59 -25.27
C HIS A 8 9.15 27.72 -25.19
N GLU A 9 9.66 28.90 -25.52
CA GLU A 9 11.08 29.20 -25.49
C GLU A 9 11.71 28.88 -24.13
N ASP A 10 11.07 29.27 -23.02
CA ASP A 10 11.52 28.99 -21.66
C ASP A 10 11.63 27.50 -21.36
N TYR A 11 10.71 26.69 -21.88
CA TYR A 11 10.77 25.23 -21.73
C TYR A 11 11.99 24.66 -22.48
N LEU A 12 12.20 25.09 -23.71
CA LEU A 12 13.33 24.61 -24.52
C LEU A 12 14.67 25.04 -23.94
N LEU A 13 14.79 26.30 -23.49
CA LEU A 13 16.00 26.80 -22.86
C LEU A 13 16.34 26.03 -21.58
N ARG A 14 15.36 25.73 -20.72
CA ARG A 14 15.56 24.90 -19.54
C ARG A 14 16.04 23.50 -19.92
N ARG A 15 15.42 22.87 -20.91
CA ARG A 15 15.84 21.53 -21.40
C ARG A 15 17.27 21.52 -21.93
N ILE A 16 17.67 22.54 -22.67
CA ILE A 16 19.03 22.69 -23.20
C ILE A 16 20.05 22.88 -22.06
N ARG A 17 19.66 23.61 -21.00
CA ARG A 17 20.51 23.87 -19.83
C ARG A 17 20.51 22.72 -18.82
N GLY A 18 19.73 21.66 -19.03
CA GLY A 18 19.56 20.59 -18.07
C GLY A 18 18.83 21.00 -16.79
N GLU A 19 18.11 22.13 -16.81
CA GLU A 19 17.35 22.64 -15.67
C GLU A 19 16.02 21.91 -15.56
N GLY A 20 15.71 21.39 -14.36
CA GLY A 20 14.41 20.77 -14.06
C GLY A 20 13.28 21.81 -14.03
N ASP A 21 12.05 21.37 -14.29
CA ASP A 21 10.89 22.23 -14.14
C ASP A 21 10.64 22.53 -12.65
N PRO A 22 10.55 23.82 -12.23
CA PRO A 22 10.27 24.19 -10.85
C PRO A 22 8.96 23.60 -10.32
N LEU A 23 7.92 23.50 -11.16
CA LEU A 23 6.65 22.88 -10.79
C LEU A 23 6.81 21.38 -10.52
N HIS A 24 7.63 20.70 -11.31
CA HIS A 24 7.94 19.28 -11.06
C HIS A 24 8.66 19.08 -9.72
N ALA A 25 9.65 19.91 -9.43
CA ALA A 25 10.35 19.87 -8.15
C ALA A 25 9.39 20.13 -6.96
N GLN A 26 8.50 21.13 -7.10
CA GLN A 26 7.50 21.45 -6.10
C GLN A 26 6.48 20.30 -5.92
N ALA A 27 5.99 19.72 -7.00
CA ALA A 27 5.06 18.58 -6.96
C ALA A 27 5.69 17.35 -6.26
N THR A 28 6.98 17.10 -6.57
CA THR A 28 7.73 16.02 -5.92
C THR A 28 7.87 16.27 -4.41
N ALA A 29 8.22 17.49 -3.99
CA ALA A 29 8.32 17.85 -2.58
C ALA A 29 6.98 17.71 -1.84
N LEU A 30 5.88 18.13 -2.45
CA LEU A 30 4.53 17.96 -1.88
C LEU A 30 4.16 16.48 -1.75
N ARG A 31 4.50 15.64 -2.72
CA ARG A 31 4.24 14.20 -2.65
C ARG A 31 5.01 13.54 -1.49
N VAL A 32 6.26 13.93 -1.29
CA VAL A 32 7.06 13.47 -0.13
C VAL A 32 6.41 13.90 1.19
N ALA A 33 6.00 15.16 1.30
CA ALA A 33 5.31 15.66 2.48
C ALA A 33 3.98 14.92 2.75
N MET A 34 3.18 14.65 1.72
CA MET A 34 1.96 13.85 1.84
C MET A 34 2.25 12.44 2.37
N ARG A 35 3.30 11.80 1.86
CA ARG A 35 3.73 10.47 2.30
C ARG A 35 4.10 10.45 3.78
N GLU A 36 4.88 11.43 4.25
CA GLU A 36 5.28 11.54 5.65
C GLU A 36 4.09 11.79 6.59
N ILE A 37 3.14 12.62 6.16
CA ILE A 37 1.90 12.87 6.91
C ILE A 37 1.03 11.61 6.93
N GLY A 38 0.83 10.97 5.78
CA GLY A 38 0.06 9.73 5.64
C GLY A 38 0.60 8.61 6.52
N LEU A 39 1.92 8.46 6.60
CA LEU A 39 2.60 7.52 7.50
C LEU A 39 2.19 7.72 8.98
N ARG A 40 2.14 8.98 9.43
CA ARG A 40 1.73 9.30 10.81
C ARG A 40 0.24 9.05 11.03
N MET A 41 -0.61 9.39 10.05
CA MET A 41 -2.03 9.14 10.09
C MET A 41 -2.36 7.64 10.16
N VAL A 42 -1.72 6.82 9.33
CA VAL A 42 -1.90 5.35 9.36
C VAL A 42 -1.62 4.79 10.76
N ARG A 43 -0.59 5.29 11.43
CA ARG A 43 -0.22 4.85 12.80
C ARG A 43 -1.22 5.30 13.89
N GLN A 44 -2.08 6.28 13.60
CA GLN A 44 -3.09 6.80 14.53
C GLN A 44 -4.46 6.13 14.36
N LEU A 45 -4.67 5.35 13.29
CA LEU A 45 -5.92 4.66 13.07
C LEU A 45 -6.20 3.65 14.20
N ASP A 46 -7.45 3.59 14.63
CA ASP A 46 -7.91 2.45 15.41
C ASP A 46 -7.90 1.16 14.57
N TRP A 47 -8.04 0.01 15.21
CA TRP A 47 -7.90 -1.27 14.52
C TRP A 47 -8.97 -1.48 13.43
N ARG A 48 -10.21 -0.99 13.62
CA ARG A 48 -11.30 -1.13 12.64
C ARG A 48 -11.08 -0.27 11.42
N ASP A 49 -10.70 0.99 11.63
CA ASP A 49 -10.37 1.91 10.54
C ASP A 49 -9.10 1.44 9.81
N PHE A 50 -8.15 0.83 10.52
CA PHE A 50 -6.97 0.25 9.90
C PHE A 50 -7.33 -0.95 8.99
N GLU A 51 -8.13 -1.90 9.45
CA GLU A 51 -8.64 -3.00 8.61
C GLU A 51 -9.43 -2.47 7.41
N THR A 52 -10.27 -1.45 7.62
CA THR A 52 -11.04 -0.80 6.55
C THR A 52 -10.12 -0.15 5.51
N LEU A 53 -9.07 0.56 5.93
CA LEU A 53 -8.09 1.13 5.00
C LEU A 53 -7.45 0.06 4.13
N VAL A 54 -6.98 -1.01 4.74
CA VAL A 54 -6.34 -2.13 4.02
C VAL A 54 -7.30 -2.74 3.01
N ASP A 55 -8.53 -3.02 3.41
CA ASP A 55 -9.57 -3.55 2.51
C ASP A 55 -9.84 -2.62 1.33
N LEU A 56 -9.96 -1.30 1.58
CA LEU A 56 -10.16 -0.31 0.53
C LEU A 56 -8.98 -0.24 -0.44
N ILE A 57 -7.74 -0.32 0.04
CA ILE A 57 -6.54 -0.35 -0.81
C ILE A 57 -6.60 -1.57 -1.74
N PHE A 58 -6.87 -2.77 -1.20
CA PHE A 58 -6.98 -3.98 -2.00
C PHE A 58 -8.13 -3.90 -3.01
N ALA A 59 -9.29 -3.39 -2.60
CA ALA A 59 -10.44 -3.21 -3.48
C ALA A 59 -10.13 -2.27 -4.65
N ARG A 60 -9.41 -1.16 -4.42
CA ARG A 60 -8.94 -0.25 -5.47
C ARG A 60 -7.91 -0.90 -6.39
N GLY A 61 -7.14 -1.86 -5.88
CA GLY A 61 -6.23 -2.71 -6.67
C GLY A 61 -6.93 -3.84 -7.43
N GLY A 62 -8.27 -3.90 -7.42
CA GLY A 62 -9.07 -4.90 -8.14
C GLY A 62 -9.22 -6.23 -7.41
N TRP A 63 -8.83 -6.31 -6.14
CA TRP A 63 -9.09 -7.48 -5.30
C TRP A 63 -10.52 -7.44 -4.75
N GLN A 64 -11.15 -8.59 -4.65
CA GLN A 64 -12.49 -8.75 -4.12
C GLN A 64 -12.46 -9.68 -2.91
N ARG A 65 -13.27 -9.38 -1.88
CA ARG A 65 -13.44 -10.30 -0.76
C ARG A 65 -14.05 -11.60 -1.26
N SER A 66 -13.40 -12.71 -0.94
CA SER A 66 -13.94 -14.05 -1.18
C SER A 66 -14.70 -14.48 0.06
N SER A 67 -16.03 -14.61 -0.03
CA SER A 67 -16.81 -15.26 1.01
C SER A 67 -16.64 -16.76 0.86
N VAL A 68 -15.76 -17.35 1.65
CA VAL A 68 -15.62 -18.80 1.73
C VAL A 68 -16.80 -19.35 2.56
N LEU A 69 -17.87 -19.78 1.91
CA LEU A 69 -18.95 -20.54 2.54
C LEU A 69 -18.35 -21.83 3.15
N GLY A 70 -18.33 -21.93 4.47
CA GLY A 70 -18.09 -23.17 5.18
C GLY A 70 -16.70 -23.43 5.76
N LYS A 71 -15.79 -22.46 5.76
CA LYS A 71 -14.56 -22.54 6.59
C LYS A 71 -14.58 -21.43 7.63
N ASP A 72 -14.79 -21.79 8.89
CA ASP A 72 -14.47 -20.96 10.05
C ASP A 72 -12.92 -20.79 10.09
N GLN A 73 -12.38 -19.88 9.27
CA GLN A 73 -11.00 -19.47 9.41
C GLN A 73 -10.97 -18.32 10.44
N ALA A 74 -11.12 -18.68 11.71
CA ALA A 74 -11.13 -17.77 12.85
C ALA A 74 -9.83 -16.93 12.98
N ASP A 75 -8.81 -17.22 12.16
CA ASP A 75 -7.48 -16.68 12.28
C ASP A 75 -7.03 -15.84 11.07
N VAL A 76 -7.91 -15.55 10.10
CA VAL A 76 -7.57 -14.79 8.86
C VAL A 76 -8.44 -13.56 8.77
N ASP A 77 -7.82 -12.38 8.65
CA ASP A 77 -8.58 -11.13 8.58
C ASP A 77 -9.29 -10.97 7.22
N LEU A 78 -8.61 -11.26 6.10
CA LEU A 78 -9.20 -11.21 4.76
C LEU A 78 -8.71 -12.36 3.87
N ILE A 79 -9.65 -12.99 3.17
CA ILE A 79 -9.36 -13.80 1.97
C ILE A 79 -9.86 -13.02 0.76
N LEU A 80 -8.96 -12.79 -0.19
CA LEU A 80 -9.22 -11.99 -1.38
C LEU A 80 -9.02 -12.82 -2.64
N THR A 81 -9.75 -12.46 -3.69
CA THR A 81 -9.59 -13.01 -5.04
C THR A 81 -9.33 -11.88 -6.02
N GLN A 82 -8.38 -12.07 -6.93
CA GLN A 82 -8.15 -11.20 -8.08
C GLN A 82 -8.80 -11.86 -9.32
N PRO A 83 -10.00 -11.40 -9.73
CA PRO A 83 -10.80 -12.12 -10.73
C PRO A 83 -10.15 -12.22 -12.10
N THR A 84 -9.34 -11.20 -12.47
CA THR A 84 -8.72 -11.12 -13.81
C THR A 84 -7.66 -12.19 -14.06
N ILE A 85 -7.01 -12.67 -13.00
CA ILE A 85 -5.92 -13.67 -13.08
C ILE A 85 -6.20 -14.93 -12.26
N GLY A 86 -7.34 -14.99 -11.55
CA GLY A 86 -7.72 -16.13 -10.73
C GLY A 86 -6.87 -16.35 -9.48
N GLU A 87 -6.06 -15.36 -9.07
CA GLU A 87 -5.23 -15.48 -7.87
C GLU A 87 -6.04 -15.24 -6.59
N THR A 88 -5.68 -15.96 -5.55
CA THR A 88 -6.20 -15.77 -4.19
C THR A 88 -5.11 -15.29 -3.25
N ALA A 89 -5.50 -14.47 -2.27
CA ALA A 89 -4.58 -13.93 -1.28
C ALA A 89 -5.14 -14.10 0.13
N TRP A 90 -4.24 -14.48 1.03
CA TRP A 90 -4.44 -14.41 2.48
C TRP A 90 -3.82 -13.10 2.97
N VAL A 91 -4.64 -12.25 3.59
CA VAL A 91 -4.19 -10.99 4.17
C VAL A 91 -4.35 -11.04 5.67
N GLN A 92 -3.25 -10.87 6.40
CA GLN A 92 -3.22 -10.76 7.84
C GLN A 92 -2.90 -9.33 8.25
N ILE A 93 -3.74 -8.73 9.11
CA ILE A 93 -3.66 -7.32 9.48
C ILE A 93 -3.38 -7.21 10.98
N LYS A 94 -2.34 -6.48 11.37
CA LYS A 94 -1.96 -6.26 12.76
C LYS A 94 -1.58 -4.80 13.01
N SER A 95 -2.23 -4.14 13.95
CA SER A 95 -1.80 -2.80 14.37
C SER A 95 -0.39 -2.83 14.97
N LYS A 96 -0.10 -3.87 15.79
CA LYS A 96 1.21 -4.14 16.40
C LYS A 96 1.54 -5.61 16.26
N THR A 97 2.80 -5.93 16.03
CA THR A 97 3.27 -7.31 15.92
C THR A 97 4.75 -7.43 16.19
N SER A 98 5.20 -8.67 16.37
CA SER A 98 6.60 -9.07 16.49
C SER A 98 7.00 -10.01 15.33
N GLN A 99 8.31 -10.21 15.13
CA GLN A 99 8.81 -11.18 14.15
C GLN A 99 8.33 -12.60 14.45
N ALA A 100 8.19 -12.97 15.75
CA ALA A 100 7.73 -14.30 16.14
C ALA A 100 6.27 -14.55 15.69
N GLU A 101 5.40 -13.56 15.87
CA GLU A 101 4.00 -13.63 15.46
C GLU A 101 3.88 -13.69 13.93
N LEU A 102 4.65 -12.87 13.20
CA LEU A 102 4.72 -12.94 11.73
C LEU A 102 5.12 -14.34 11.26
N ASN A 103 6.14 -14.94 11.88
CA ASN A 103 6.61 -16.28 11.53
C ASN A 103 5.53 -17.34 11.78
N ASP A 104 4.72 -17.21 12.84
CA ASP A 104 3.61 -18.11 13.12
C ASP A 104 2.54 -18.04 12.01
N TYR A 105 2.11 -16.83 11.62
CA TYR A 105 1.17 -16.66 10.51
C TYR A 105 1.72 -17.16 9.17
N LEU A 106 3.01 -16.93 8.89
CA LEU A 106 3.66 -17.49 7.72
C LEU A 106 3.64 -19.03 7.74
N GLY A 107 3.88 -19.62 8.90
CA GLY A 107 3.77 -21.08 9.11
C GLY A 107 2.36 -21.60 8.85
N ARG A 108 1.33 -20.89 9.31
CA ARG A 108 -0.09 -21.23 9.05
C ARG A 108 -0.42 -21.14 7.56
N PHE A 109 -0.06 -20.04 6.90
CA PHE A 109 -0.23 -19.87 5.45
C PHE A 109 0.39 -21.02 4.66
N ARG A 110 1.62 -21.43 5.02
CA ARG A 110 2.32 -22.52 4.32
C ARG A 110 1.66 -23.89 4.53
N ARG A 111 1.07 -24.12 5.71
CA ARG A 111 0.34 -25.38 6.00
C ARG A 111 -1.02 -25.41 5.32
N ASP A 112 -1.72 -24.29 5.27
CA ASP A 112 -3.05 -24.20 4.65
C ASP A 112 -2.96 -24.39 3.13
N GLY A 113 -2.02 -23.72 2.46
CA GLY A 113 -1.75 -23.89 1.04
C GLY A 113 -2.88 -23.52 0.08
N SER A 114 -4.00 -22.96 0.59
CA SER A 114 -5.19 -22.64 -0.23
C SER A 114 -5.08 -21.33 -1.02
N CYS A 115 -4.18 -20.44 -0.61
CA CYS A 115 -3.98 -19.15 -1.24
C CYS A 115 -2.65 -19.07 -1.99
N HIS A 116 -2.65 -18.34 -3.11
CA HIS A 116 -1.47 -18.12 -3.95
C HIS A 116 -0.50 -17.11 -3.32
N ARG A 117 -1.02 -16.08 -2.63
CA ARG A 117 -0.24 -14.98 -2.05
C ARG A 117 -0.52 -14.82 -0.56
N PHE A 118 0.49 -14.35 0.16
CA PHE A 118 0.39 -13.96 1.56
C PHE A 118 0.81 -12.51 1.71
N PHE A 119 -0.08 -11.72 2.30
CA PHE A 119 0.18 -10.34 2.69
C PHE A 119 0.13 -10.23 4.21
N PHE A 120 1.25 -9.83 4.80
CA PHE A 120 1.29 -9.45 6.21
C PHE A 120 1.39 -7.94 6.32
N VAL A 121 0.39 -7.34 6.96
CA VAL A 121 0.19 -5.89 7.01
C VAL A 121 0.30 -5.40 8.44
N CYS A 122 1.26 -4.50 8.74
CA CYS A 122 1.46 -3.97 10.08
C CYS A 122 1.98 -2.53 10.05
N HIS A 123 1.34 -1.62 10.81
CA HIS A 123 1.79 -0.23 10.87
C HIS A 123 2.74 0.09 12.03
N SER A 124 2.79 -0.71 13.12
CA SER A 124 3.60 -0.43 14.30
C SER A 124 4.25 -1.71 14.82
N ALA A 125 5.30 -2.14 14.14
CA ALA A 125 6.05 -3.33 14.53
C ALA A 125 6.91 -3.10 15.78
N ALA A 126 7.07 -4.12 16.60
CA ALA A 126 8.00 -4.15 17.72
C ALA A 126 9.41 -4.56 17.23
N GLY A 127 10.06 -3.70 16.47
CA GLY A 127 11.35 -3.94 15.83
C GLY A 127 11.23 -4.17 14.32
N ALA A 128 12.36 -4.49 13.69
CA ALA A 128 12.39 -4.77 12.25
C ALA A 128 11.69 -6.10 11.95
N LEU A 129 10.79 -6.08 10.97
CA LEU A 129 10.14 -7.30 10.45
C LEU A 129 10.81 -7.69 9.13
N SER A 130 10.86 -8.99 8.87
CA SER A 130 11.35 -9.54 7.61
C SER A 130 10.56 -10.78 7.20
N LEU A 131 10.41 -10.98 5.90
CA LEU A 131 9.91 -12.20 5.28
C LEU A 131 11.01 -12.82 4.40
N PRO A 132 10.98 -14.15 4.18
CA PRO A 132 11.78 -14.76 3.14
C PRO A 132 11.54 -14.11 1.77
N THR A 133 12.59 -14.05 0.94
CA THR A 133 12.49 -13.51 -0.42
C THR A 133 11.80 -14.51 -1.34
N GLU A 134 10.48 -14.49 -1.33
CA GLU A 134 9.62 -15.32 -2.18
C GLU A 134 8.61 -14.41 -2.89
N PRO A 135 8.35 -14.55 -4.21
CA PRO A 135 7.44 -13.68 -4.97
C PRO A 135 6.00 -13.64 -4.44
N ARG A 136 5.59 -14.65 -3.68
CA ARG A 136 4.24 -14.77 -3.12
C ARG A 136 4.08 -14.18 -1.72
N LEU A 137 5.17 -13.73 -1.07
CA LEU A 137 5.16 -13.18 0.29
C LEU A 137 5.36 -11.68 0.26
N HIS A 138 4.45 -10.95 0.88
CA HIS A 138 4.45 -9.49 0.90
C HIS A 138 4.33 -8.97 2.33
N LEU A 139 5.27 -8.11 2.72
CA LEU A 139 5.24 -7.39 3.99
C LEU A 139 4.92 -5.92 3.72
N TRP A 140 3.79 -5.47 4.23
CA TRP A 140 3.36 -4.08 4.13
C TRP A 140 3.51 -3.39 5.47
N THR A 141 4.44 -2.43 5.54
CA THR A 141 4.66 -1.56 6.70
C THR A 141 3.84 -0.26 6.56
N ALA A 142 3.91 0.60 7.58
CA ALA A 142 3.23 1.89 7.53
C ALA A 142 3.68 2.77 6.36
N GLU A 143 4.95 2.69 5.96
CA GLU A 143 5.51 3.39 4.79
C GLU A 143 4.81 2.93 3.50
N HIS A 144 4.72 1.62 3.31
CA HIS A 144 4.05 1.02 2.16
C HIS A 144 2.56 1.38 2.11
N LEU A 145 1.90 1.36 3.27
CA LEU A 145 0.49 1.70 3.40
C LEU A 145 0.21 3.16 3.08
N SER A 146 1.09 4.08 3.48
CA SER A 146 0.96 5.50 3.13
C SER A 146 1.03 5.70 1.62
N ASP A 147 2.01 5.08 0.96
CA ASP A 147 2.13 5.14 -0.50
C ASP A 147 0.90 4.53 -1.19
N ALA A 148 0.50 3.34 -0.78
CA ALA A 148 -0.65 2.65 -1.35
C ALA A 148 -1.97 3.43 -1.15
N ALA A 149 -2.16 4.07 0.00
CA ALA A 149 -3.33 4.92 0.26
C ALA A 149 -3.37 6.15 -0.67
N ILE A 150 -2.23 6.79 -0.89
CA ILE A 150 -2.12 7.94 -1.82
C ILE A 150 -2.41 7.48 -3.26
N GLU A 151 -1.82 6.39 -3.70
CA GLU A 151 -1.99 5.84 -5.06
C GLU A 151 -3.42 5.33 -5.30
N ALA A 152 -4.07 4.78 -4.28
CA ALA A 152 -5.46 4.36 -4.32
C ALA A 152 -6.47 5.53 -4.24
N GLY A 153 -6.01 6.80 -4.08
CA GLY A 153 -6.87 7.98 -3.92
C GLY A 153 -7.63 8.00 -2.58
N LEU A 154 -7.03 7.44 -1.53
CA LEU A 154 -7.64 7.32 -0.18
C LEU A 154 -7.09 8.34 0.82
N PHE A 155 -6.29 9.31 0.38
CA PHE A 155 -5.70 10.30 1.29
C PHE A 155 -6.75 11.15 2.01
N ASP A 156 -7.81 11.57 1.32
CA ASP A 156 -8.92 12.31 1.93
C ASP A 156 -9.69 11.45 2.95
N TRP A 157 -9.90 10.16 2.64
CA TRP A 157 -10.49 9.21 3.56
C TRP A 157 -9.65 9.11 4.84
N LEU A 158 -8.34 8.94 4.70
CA LEU A 158 -7.39 8.85 5.81
C LEU A 158 -7.40 10.12 6.67
N THR A 159 -7.41 11.30 6.04
CA THR A 159 -7.50 12.60 6.72
C THR A 159 -8.79 12.75 7.52
N ASN A 160 -9.91 12.24 7.01
CA ASN A 160 -11.20 12.31 7.70
C ASN A 160 -11.30 11.36 8.91
N ARG A 161 -10.53 10.26 8.92
CA ARG A 161 -10.53 9.27 10.01
C ARG A 161 -9.58 9.62 11.16
N THR A 162 -8.62 10.50 10.92
CA THR A 162 -7.63 10.94 11.94
C THR A 162 -7.93 12.32 12.54
N ARG A 163 -9.17 12.77 12.46
CA ARG A 163 -9.66 14.02 13.06
C ARG A 163 -9.88 13.88 14.56
#